data_d2979f3080d7545f74fb308a9a000e97
#
_entry.id   d2979f3080d7545f74fb308a9a000e97
#
_cell.length_a   1.000
_cell.length_b   1.000
_cell.length_c   1.000
_cell.angle_alpha   90.00
_cell.angle_beta   90.00
_cell.angle_gamma   90.00
#
_symmetry.space_group_name_H-M   'P 1'
#
loop_
_entity.id
_entity.type
_entity.pdbx_description
1 polymer ?
#
loop_
_entity_poly.entity_id
_entity_poly.type
_entity_poly.pdbx_seq_one_letter_code
_entity_poly.pdbx_strand_id
1 'polypeptide(L)'
;MKRPIIQKLNRLIEKNAISMHVPGHKNMTIGYLNRLDLAMDMTEITGLDDMHYPEGIILESMENFRKHKNYDAFLLVNGTTSGILSVIQAFSTRKGKYLISRNVHKSVFHGLDITQQQATITKTDISKKTNQYVKPKIIQDKNQYYKLAICTYPNYYGETFEISQYIKQLHHRGVPILVDEAHGAHFGLDGFPESSMNFNADYVVQSYHKTLPALTMGSVLYIHKDAPLRQQVIDYLTYFQTSSPSYLIMSSLELANKFYKEYDSALFYQRRKMLIDLLINIGFTVIEPEDPLKLVVSFEGVAGYDVQKWFEDKEIYVELADMYQVLLVLPLWHEGDKFPFKLLIEKIREINVPKKSTRDIKPFNFMTDFSEYKTVHFQNTKEVFIKKAEGKVLAQHIVPYPPGIPVMFKGEVVTSHMIDLLNKYDKQNIKVEGLNHKKILIKDE
;
A
#
# COMPACT_ATOMS: atom_id res chain seq x y z
N MET A 1 -26.96 -21.45 13.73
CA MET A 1 -25.54 -21.08 13.88
C MET A 1 -25.35 -19.61 13.54
N LYS A 2 -24.63 -18.82 14.34
CA LYS A 2 -24.32 -17.40 14.04
C LYS A 2 -23.30 -17.33 12.90
N ARG A 3 -23.50 -16.39 11.95
CA ARG A 3 -22.60 -16.11 10.80
C ARG A 3 -22.17 -14.64 10.82
N PRO A 4 -21.33 -14.22 11.80
CA PRO A 4 -21.10 -12.80 12.10
C PRO A 4 -20.48 -12.03 10.94
N ILE A 5 -19.57 -12.63 10.16
CA ILE A 5 -18.93 -12.00 8.99
C ILE A 5 -20.00 -11.71 7.92
N ILE A 6 -20.76 -12.74 7.50
CA ILE A 6 -21.81 -12.60 6.47
C ILE A 6 -22.85 -11.57 6.91
N GLN A 7 -23.31 -11.64 8.17
CA GLN A 7 -24.30 -10.71 8.70
C GLN A 7 -23.80 -9.25 8.67
N LYS A 8 -22.55 -9.03 9.02
CA LYS A 8 -21.96 -7.67 8.98
C LYS A 8 -21.80 -7.16 7.56
N LEU A 9 -21.31 -8.00 6.63
CA LEU A 9 -21.13 -7.62 5.23
C LEU A 9 -22.48 -7.31 4.55
N ASN A 10 -23.50 -8.14 4.77
CA ASN A 10 -24.85 -7.89 4.22
C ASN A 10 -25.39 -6.53 4.68
N ARG A 11 -25.27 -6.21 5.98
CA ARG A 11 -25.69 -4.90 6.50
C ARG A 11 -24.96 -3.73 5.83
N LEU A 12 -23.67 -3.87 5.49
CA LEU A 12 -22.91 -2.83 4.80
C LEU A 12 -23.37 -2.68 3.34
N ILE A 13 -23.69 -3.80 2.68
CA ILE A 13 -24.22 -3.80 1.30
C ILE A 13 -25.62 -3.16 1.27
N GLU A 14 -26.49 -3.53 2.20
CA GLU A 14 -27.87 -3.00 2.31
C GLU A 14 -27.89 -1.47 2.53
N LYS A 15 -26.87 -0.90 3.13
CA LYS A 15 -26.75 0.55 3.35
C LYS A 15 -26.45 1.36 2.08
N ASN A 16 -26.18 0.70 0.95
CA ASN A 16 -25.71 1.36 -0.28
C ASN A 16 -24.53 2.31 -0.03
N ALA A 17 -23.59 1.86 0.77
CA ALA A 17 -22.41 2.60 1.14
C ALA A 17 -21.54 2.91 -0.08
N ILE A 18 -21.03 4.13 -0.17
CA ILE A 18 -20.17 4.57 -1.26
C ILE A 18 -18.71 4.33 -0.89
N SER A 19 -18.02 3.52 -1.71
CA SER A 19 -16.62 3.17 -1.50
C SER A 19 -15.68 4.17 -2.16
N MET A 20 -15.01 4.97 -1.34
CA MET A 20 -13.89 5.83 -1.75
C MET A 20 -12.55 5.27 -1.20
N HIS A 21 -12.49 3.96 -1.02
CA HIS A 21 -11.38 3.18 -0.49
C HIS A 21 -11.06 1.97 -1.38
N VAL A 22 -9.97 1.26 -1.09
CA VAL A 22 -9.69 -0.04 -1.72
C VAL A 22 -10.71 -1.10 -1.21
N PRO A 23 -11.06 -2.11 -2.02
CA PRO A 23 -10.48 -2.50 -3.30
C PRO A 23 -11.00 -1.68 -4.51
N GLY A 24 -10.20 -1.72 -5.61
CA GLY A 24 -10.44 -0.92 -6.81
C GLY A 24 -11.76 -1.18 -7.54
N HIS A 25 -12.36 -2.36 -7.37
CA HIS A 25 -13.66 -2.69 -7.95
C HIS A 25 -14.86 -1.96 -7.30
N LYS A 26 -14.64 -1.25 -6.20
CA LYS A 26 -15.66 -0.40 -5.55
C LYS A 26 -17.01 -1.08 -5.36
N ASN A 27 -17.05 -2.16 -4.57
CA ASN A 27 -18.24 -2.98 -4.37
C ASN A 27 -18.82 -3.52 -5.68
N MET A 28 -17.97 -3.98 -6.60
CA MET A 28 -18.36 -4.55 -7.92
C MET A 28 -19.01 -3.54 -8.87
N THR A 29 -18.80 -2.24 -8.66
CA THR A 29 -19.37 -1.18 -9.51
C THR A 29 -18.43 -0.74 -10.62
N ILE A 30 -17.13 -1.04 -10.51
CA ILE A 30 -16.09 -0.74 -11.49
C ILE A 30 -15.55 -2.04 -12.09
N GLY A 31 -15.30 -2.05 -13.39
CA GLY A 31 -14.70 -3.15 -14.13
C GLY A 31 -15.64 -4.32 -14.41
N TYR A 32 -15.09 -5.51 -14.58
CA TYR A 32 -15.78 -6.65 -15.19
C TYR A 32 -15.96 -7.85 -14.25
N LEU A 33 -15.79 -7.70 -12.93
CA LEU A 33 -15.89 -8.82 -11.96
C LEU A 33 -17.27 -9.48 -11.93
N ASN A 34 -18.29 -8.82 -12.43
CA ASN A 34 -19.63 -9.42 -12.61
C ASN A 34 -19.66 -10.59 -13.61
N ARG A 35 -18.57 -10.85 -14.33
CA ARG A 35 -18.39 -12.00 -15.21
C ARG A 35 -17.85 -13.24 -14.51
N LEU A 36 -17.43 -13.12 -13.25
CA LEU A 36 -17.00 -14.26 -12.46
C LEU A 36 -18.22 -15.06 -11.96
N ASP A 37 -18.10 -16.36 -12.03
CA ASP A 37 -18.99 -17.31 -11.38
C ASP A 37 -18.26 -18.00 -10.23
N LEU A 38 -18.91 -18.19 -9.09
CA LEU A 38 -18.31 -18.94 -7.96
C LEU A 38 -17.99 -20.39 -8.32
N ALA A 39 -18.65 -20.97 -9.35
CA ALA A 39 -18.32 -22.28 -9.89
C ALA A 39 -16.91 -22.34 -10.52
N MET A 40 -16.26 -21.19 -10.77
CA MET A 40 -14.85 -21.11 -11.20
C MET A 40 -13.86 -21.31 -10.05
N ASP A 41 -14.32 -21.50 -8.82
CA ASP A 41 -13.45 -21.80 -7.68
C ASP A 41 -13.01 -23.28 -7.74
N MET A 42 -11.96 -23.52 -8.49
CA MET A 42 -11.39 -24.83 -8.80
C MET A 42 -9.94 -24.90 -8.34
N THR A 43 -9.37 -26.08 -8.41
CA THR A 43 -7.96 -26.38 -8.19
C THR A 43 -7.32 -26.93 -9.47
N GLU A 44 -6.08 -27.36 -9.39
CA GLU A 44 -5.26 -27.89 -10.49
C GLU A 44 -5.75 -29.31 -10.90
N ILE A 45 -6.88 -29.37 -11.62
CA ILE A 45 -7.40 -30.61 -12.19
C ILE A 45 -6.93 -30.81 -13.64
N THR A 46 -7.11 -31.99 -14.19
CA THR A 46 -6.82 -32.30 -15.61
C THR A 46 -7.53 -31.30 -16.52
N GLY A 47 -6.74 -30.59 -17.35
CA GLY A 47 -7.24 -29.53 -18.24
C GLY A 47 -7.08 -28.11 -17.69
N LEU A 48 -6.69 -27.97 -16.42
CA LEU A 48 -6.18 -26.73 -15.84
C LEU A 48 -4.66 -26.83 -15.62
N ASP A 49 -4.03 -25.70 -15.32
CA ASP A 49 -2.58 -25.54 -15.24
C ASP A 49 -2.12 -25.33 -13.79
N ASP A 50 -0.85 -25.57 -13.48
CA ASP A 50 -0.24 -25.29 -12.18
C ASP A 50 0.43 -23.91 -12.19
N MET A 51 0.01 -23.01 -11.29
CA MET A 51 0.57 -21.67 -11.19
C MET A 51 2.06 -21.67 -10.84
N HIS A 52 2.54 -22.68 -10.13
CA HIS A 52 3.93 -22.79 -9.73
C HIS A 52 4.84 -23.34 -10.83
N TYR A 53 4.26 -24.08 -11.78
CA TYR A 53 4.93 -24.65 -12.96
C TYR A 53 4.07 -24.43 -14.22
N PRO A 54 3.84 -23.17 -14.62
CA PRO A 54 2.88 -22.85 -15.68
C PRO A 54 3.42 -23.28 -17.05
N GLU A 55 2.67 -24.12 -17.75
CA GLU A 55 2.99 -24.61 -19.09
C GLU A 55 1.88 -24.34 -20.11
N GLY A 56 0.65 -24.03 -19.63
CA GLY A 56 -0.55 -23.90 -20.44
C GLY A 56 -1.23 -22.53 -20.28
N ILE A 57 -2.49 -22.57 -19.85
CA ILE A 57 -3.37 -21.38 -19.76
C ILE A 57 -2.84 -20.32 -18.80
N ILE A 58 -2.17 -20.71 -17.72
CA ILE A 58 -1.62 -19.74 -16.76
C ILE A 58 -0.37 -19.09 -17.36
N LEU A 59 0.48 -19.81 -18.09
CA LEU A 59 1.61 -19.23 -18.80
C LEU A 59 1.14 -18.21 -19.85
N GLU A 60 0.14 -18.56 -20.67
CA GLU A 60 -0.46 -17.66 -21.65
C GLU A 60 -1.05 -16.43 -20.96
N SER A 61 -1.74 -16.62 -19.84
CA SER A 61 -2.25 -15.52 -19.02
C SER A 61 -1.12 -14.61 -18.55
N MET A 62 -0.04 -15.14 -17.96
CA MET A 62 1.11 -14.36 -17.50
C MET A 62 1.74 -13.54 -18.62
N GLU A 63 1.82 -14.09 -19.84
CA GLU A 63 2.31 -13.38 -21.02
C GLU A 63 1.42 -12.16 -21.36
N ASN A 64 0.11 -12.29 -21.19
CA ASN A 64 -0.84 -11.20 -21.39
C ASN A 64 -0.68 -10.06 -20.38
N PHE A 65 -0.09 -10.30 -19.22
CA PHE A 65 0.17 -9.28 -18.20
C PHE A 65 1.43 -8.45 -18.45
N ARG A 66 2.24 -8.75 -19.46
CA ARG A 66 3.45 -7.98 -19.78
C ARG A 66 3.09 -6.53 -20.16
N LYS A 67 3.31 -5.60 -19.24
CA LYS A 67 3.16 -4.17 -19.46
C LYS A 67 4.38 -3.54 -20.13
N HIS A 68 5.53 -4.20 -20.03
CA HIS A 68 6.78 -3.74 -20.62
C HIS A 68 7.58 -4.94 -21.18
N LYS A 69 8.18 -4.77 -22.40
CA LYS A 69 8.87 -5.85 -23.15
C LYS A 69 10.03 -6.54 -22.42
N ASN A 70 10.66 -5.81 -21.47
CA ASN A 70 11.82 -6.32 -20.71
C ASN A 70 11.42 -7.05 -19.43
N TYR A 71 10.13 -7.21 -19.16
CA TYR A 71 9.65 -7.85 -17.92
C TYR A 71 8.81 -9.08 -18.21
N ASP A 72 8.96 -10.06 -17.34
CA ASP A 72 7.98 -11.13 -17.21
C ASP A 72 7.11 -10.88 -16.00
N ALA A 73 5.84 -11.27 -16.11
CA ALA A 73 4.82 -11.06 -15.08
C ALA A 73 4.52 -12.39 -14.37
N PHE A 74 4.43 -12.37 -13.06
CA PHE A 74 4.10 -13.51 -12.21
C PHE A 74 2.87 -13.19 -11.39
N LEU A 75 1.81 -14.00 -11.52
CA LEU A 75 0.58 -13.82 -10.78
C LEU A 75 0.79 -14.09 -9.28
N LEU A 76 0.20 -13.27 -8.44
CA LEU A 76 0.24 -13.42 -6.99
C LEU A 76 -1.19 -13.50 -6.45
N VAL A 77 -1.51 -14.62 -5.83
CA VAL A 77 -2.82 -14.86 -5.18
C VAL A 77 -2.78 -14.62 -3.66
N ASN A 78 -1.61 -14.36 -3.11
CA ASN A 78 -1.37 -14.05 -1.70
C ASN A 78 -0.96 -12.58 -1.47
N GLY A 79 -1.31 -11.68 -2.40
CA GLY A 79 -0.98 -10.27 -2.34
C GLY A 79 0.49 -9.98 -2.68
N THR A 80 0.84 -8.70 -2.79
CA THR A 80 2.23 -8.25 -3.02
C THR A 80 3.19 -8.71 -1.91
N THR A 81 2.69 -9.04 -0.73
CA THR A 81 3.48 -9.57 0.38
C THR A 81 4.28 -10.80 -0.04
N SER A 82 3.66 -11.76 -0.75
CA SER A 82 4.37 -12.96 -1.22
C SER A 82 5.52 -12.63 -2.16
N GLY A 83 5.33 -11.71 -3.10
CA GLY A 83 6.39 -11.24 -4.00
C GLY A 83 7.52 -10.52 -3.26
N ILE A 84 7.21 -9.63 -2.32
CA ILE A 84 8.21 -8.92 -1.49
C ILE A 84 9.04 -9.92 -0.68
N LEU A 85 8.40 -10.89 -0.02
CA LEU A 85 9.07 -11.92 0.77
C LEU A 85 9.98 -12.80 -0.11
N SER A 86 9.53 -13.18 -1.31
CA SER A 86 10.32 -13.99 -2.25
C SER A 86 11.59 -13.27 -2.70
N VAL A 87 11.49 -11.97 -3.03
CA VAL A 87 12.66 -11.17 -3.42
C VAL A 87 13.61 -11.02 -2.24
N ILE A 88 13.12 -10.68 -1.03
CA ILE A 88 13.97 -10.56 0.16
C ILE A 88 14.66 -11.89 0.46
N GLN A 89 13.94 -13.00 0.43
CA GLN A 89 14.51 -14.33 0.69
C GLN A 89 15.60 -14.68 -0.31
N ALA A 90 15.41 -14.43 -1.60
CA ALA A 90 16.42 -14.71 -2.62
C ALA A 90 17.74 -13.96 -2.37
N PHE A 91 17.66 -12.70 -1.92
CA PHE A 91 18.85 -11.92 -1.60
C PHE A 91 19.44 -12.21 -0.20
N SER A 92 18.78 -13.01 0.64
CA SER A 92 19.24 -13.25 2.02
C SER A 92 20.63 -13.91 2.09
N THR A 93 20.96 -14.74 1.12
CA THR A 93 22.24 -15.45 1.03
C THR A 93 23.41 -14.59 0.55
N ARG A 94 23.14 -13.41 -0.03
CA ARG A 94 24.19 -12.50 -0.47
C ARG A 94 24.75 -11.69 0.70
N LYS A 95 26.03 -11.37 0.64
CA LYS A 95 26.68 -10.45 1.59
C LYS A 95 26.12 -9.04 1.45
N GLY A 96 26.17 -8.25 2.54
CA GLY A 96 25.70 -6.88 2.58
C GLY A 96 24.38 -6.70 3.29
N LYS A 97 23.97 -5.44 3.49
CA LYS A 97 22.71 -5.05 4.10
C LYS A 97 21.65 -4.76 3.03
N TYR A 98 20.40 -4.75 3.43
CA TYR A 98 19.34 -4.14 2.63
C TYR A 98 19.35 -2.62 2.82
N LEU A 99 18.98 -1.88 1.78
CA LEU A 99 18.76 -0.43 1.83
C LEU A 99 17.26 -0.18 1.66
N ILE A 100 16.57 0.32 2.68
CA ILE A 100 15.11 0.45 2.64
C ILE A 100 14.67 1.90 2.85
N SER A 101 13.62 2.33 2.17
CA SER A 101 13.00 3.63 2.45
C SER A 101 12.19 3.59 3.75
N ARG A 102 12.06 4.73 4.43
CA ARG A 102 11.38 4.82 5.72
C ARG A 102 9.90 4.42 5.65
N ASN A 103 9.26 4.61 4.51
CA ASN A 103 7.84 4.36 4.27
C ASN A 103 7.53 3.00 3.64
N VAL A 104 8.44 2.02 3.74
CA VAL A 104 8.13 0.66 3.27
C VAL A 104 7.03 0.03 4.12
N HIS A 105 6.23 -0.82 3.48
CA HIS A 105 5.19 -1.59 4.15
C HIS A 105 5.79 -2.59 5.14
N LYS A 106 5.05 -2.92 6.21
CA LYS A 106 5.50 -3.86 7.26
C LYS A 106 5.95 -5.23 6.73
N SER A 107 5.49 -5.67 5.55
CA SER A 107 5.93 -6.91 4.92
C SER A 107 7.43 -6.96 4.64
N VAL A 108 8.07 -5.80 4.41
CA VAL A 108 9.53 -5.73 4.25
C VAL A 108 10.22 -6.11 5.55
N PHE A 109 9.77 -5.57 6.68
CA PHE A 109 10.31 -5.93 8.00
C PHE A 109 10.03 -7.39 8.36
N HIS A 110 8.86 -7.92 8.02
CA HIS A 110 8.57 -9.36 8.18
C HIS A 110 9.57 -10.21 7.36
N GLY A 111 9.88 -9.81 6.13
CA GLY A 111 10.88 -10.49 5.31
C GLY A 111 12.28 -10.44 5.93
N LEU A 112 12.69 -9.28 6.45
CA LEU A 112 13.97 -9.14 7.15
C LEU A 112 14.02 -9.99 8.43
N ASP A 113 12.92 -10.06 9.19
CA ASP A 113 12.83 -10.87 10.41
C ASP A 113 12.89 -12.36 10.12
N ILE A 114 12.12 -12.85 9.13
CA ILE A 114 12.13 -14.27 8.71
C ILE A 114 13.53 -14.69 8.25
N THR A 115 14.21 -13.82 7.51
CA THR A 115 15.53 -14.10 6.94
C THR A 115 16.69 -13.70 7.87
N GLN A 116 16.40 -13.15 9.05
CA GLN A 116 17.38 -12.67 10.03
C GLN A 116 18.40 -11.67 9.45
N GLN A 117 17.91 -10.74 8.66
CA GLN A 117 18.72 -9.80 7.92
C GLN A 117 18.74 -8.41 8.56
N GLN A 118 19.74 -7.63 8.15
CA GLN A 118 19.93 -6.24 8.56
C GLN A 118 19.61 -5.30 7.41
N ALA A 119 19.12 -4.12 7.74
CA ALA A 119 18.88 -3.07 6.76
C ALA A 119 19.33 -1.71 7.29
N THR A 120 19.76 -0.86 6.38
CA THR A 120 19.88 0.57 6.62
C THR A 120 18.61 1.24 6.11
N ILE A 121 17.95 1.99 6.97
CA ILE A 121 16.77 2.79 6.63
C ILE A 121 17.27 4.15 6.14
N THR A 122 16.90 4.52 4.91
CA THR A 122 17.37 5.77 4.33
C THR A 122 16.70 6.98 4.96
N LYS A 123 17.41 8.09 5.02
CA LYS A 123 16.78 9.40 5.21
C LYS A 123 15.74 9.61 4.13
N THR A 124 14.54 10.03 4.50
CA THR A 124 13.43 10.23 3.58
C THR A 124 12.84 11.63 3.76
N ASP A 125 12.68 12.35 2.66
CA ASP A 125 12.10 13.70 2.69
C ASP A 125 10.61 13.61 3.04
N ILE A 126 10.13 14.63 3.75
CA ILE A 126 8.72 14.82 4.05
C ILE A 126 8.12 15.78 3.02
N SER A 127 7.00 15.41 2.45
CA SER A 127 6.22 16.26 1.56
C SER A 127 5.68 17.48 2.28
N LYS A 128 5.75 18.63 1.62
CA LYS A 128 5.08 19.85 2.09
C LYS A 128 3.59 19.87 1.79
N LYS A 129 3.11 19.01 0.86
CA LYS A 129 1.70 18.92 0.47
C LYS A 129 0.91 18.09 1.48
N THR A 130 1.38 16.87 1.73
CA THR A 130 0.62 15.86 2.51
C THR A 130 1.21 15.60 3.90
N ASN A 131 2.38 16.16 4.23
CA ASN A 131 3.15 15.82 5.44
C ASN A 131 3.49 14.34 5.55
N GLN A 132 3.74 13.67 4.42
CA GLN A 132 4.08 12.24 4.38
C GLN A 132 5.49 12.02 3.82
N TYR A 133 6.07 10.86 4.11
CA TYR A 133 7.34 10.46 3.51
C TYR A 133 7.20 10.31 2.00
N VAL A 134 8.10 10.90 1.22
CA VAL A 134 8.00 10.86 -0.24
C VAL A 134 9.28 10.38 -0.92
N LYS A 135 10.40 11.04 -0.72
CA LYS A 135 11.64 10.80 -1.48
C LYS A 135 12.75 10.24 -0.59
N PRO A 136 13.13 8.95 -0.79
CA PRO A 136 14.30 8.40 -0.10
C PRO A 136 15.61 9.02 -0.62
N LYS A 137 16.56 9.24 0.28
CA LYS A 137 17.93 9.71 -0.06
C LYS A 137 18.86 8.53 -0.26
N ILE A 138 19.76 8.65 -1.21
CA ILE A 138 20.84 7.68 -1.38
C ILE A 138 21.96 8.01 -0.40
N ILE A 139 22.42 7.00 0.33
CA ILE A 139 23.56 7.11 1.23
C ILE A 139 24.84 7.29 0.41
N GLN A 140 25.64 8.30 0.76
CA GLN A 140 26.86 8.60 0.02
C GLN A 140 28.09 7.79 0.48
N ASP A 141 27.94 6.97 1.54
CA ASP A 141 29.04 6.13 2.03
C ASP A 141 29.42 5.06 0.99
N LYS A 142 30.63 5.21 0.43
CA LYS A 142 31.18 4.29 -0.57
C LYS A 142 31.68 2.98 0.04
N ASN A 143 31.86 2.91 1.36
CA ASN A 143 32.40 1.75 2.05
C ASN A 143 31.31 0.74 2.45
N GLN A 144 30.02 1.12 2.31
CA GLN A 144 28.91 0.24 2.66
C GLN A 144 28.35 -0.47 1.42
N TYR A 145 28.35 -1.80 1.47
CA TYR A 145 27.82 -2.65 0.41
C TYR A 145 26.36 -2.99 0.69
N TYR A 146 25.49 -2.62 -0.23
CA TYR A 146 24.07 -2.98 -0.22
C TYR A 146 23.79 -4.04 -1.26
N LYS A 147 23.08 -5.11 -0.85
CA LYS A 147 22.74 -6.24 -1.73
C LYS A 147 21.41 -6.07 -2.47
N LEU A 148 20.49 -5.27 -1.91
CA LEU A 148 19.20 -4.93 -2.51
C LEU A 148 18.71 -3.62 -1.89
N ALA A 149 18.19 -2.71 -2.73
CA ALA A 149 17.39 -1.57 -2.28
C ALA A 149 15.89 -1.89 -2.37
N ILE A 150 15.09 -1.36 -1.45
CA ILE A 150 13.63 -1.50 -1.46
C ILE A 150 13.02 -0.13 -1.18
N CYS A 151 12.15 0.35 -2.06
CA CYS A 151 11.43 1.59 -1.87
C CYS A 151 9.96 1.47 -2.27
N THR A 152 9.13 2.37 -1.74
CA THR A 152 7.71 2.49 -2.08
C THR A 152 7.50 3.62 -3.08
N TYR A 153 6.80 3.36 -4.17
CA TYR A 153 6.48 4.29 -5.25
C TYR A 153 5.17 3.89 -5.93
N PRO A 154 4.14 4.76 -5.96
CA PRO A 154 4.05 6.03 -5.23
C PRO A 154 3.97 5.80 -3.72
N ASN A 155 4.03 6.88 -2.93
CA ASN A 155 3.68 6.75 -1.53
C ASN A 155 2.17 6.47 -1.37
N TYR A 156 1.72 6.17 -0.16
CA TYR A 156 0.32 5.79 0.10
C TYR A 156 -0.69 6.89 -0.30
N TYR A 157 -0.26 8.15 -0.25
CA TYR A 157 -1.09 9.33 -0.58
C TYR A 157 -1.07 9.67 -2.08
N GLY A 158 -0.33 8.91 -2.90
CA GLY A 158 -0.28 9.10 -4.35
C GLY A 158 0.81 10.07 -4.82
N GLU A 159 1.72 10.49 -3.93
CA GLU A 159 2.84 11.33 -4.35
C GLU A 159 3.96 10.49 -4.93
N THR A 160 4.53 10.98 -6.02
CA THR A 160 5.67 10.39 -6.71
C THR A 160 6.95 11.20 -6.46
N PHE A 161 8.07 10.67 -6.90
CA PHE A 161 9.35 11.36 -6.92
C PHE A 161 10.15 10.94 -8.15
N GLU A 162 11.30 11.57 -8.41
CA GLU A 162 12.18 11.25 -9.55
C GLU A 162 12.78 9.85 -9.43
N ILE A 163 11.93 8.82 -9.58
CA ILE A 163 12.29 7.39 -9.42
C ILE A 163 13.35 6.97 -10.44
N SER A 164 13.33 7.53 -11.66
CA SER A 164 14.33 7.22 -12.70
C SER A 164 15.75 7.58 -12.24
N GLN A 165 15.93 8.74 -11.62
CA GLN A 165 17.20 9.17 -11.11
C GLN A 165 17.65 8.30 -9.92
N TYR A 166 16.70 7.92 -9.06
CA TYR A 166 16.96 7.05 -7.91
C TYR A 166 17.47 5.67 -8.35
N ILE A 167 16.77 5.03 -9.30
CA ILE A 167 17.16 3.73 -9.87
C ILE A 167 18.54 3.82 -10.53
N LYS A 168 18.76 4.82 -11.41
CA LYS A 168 20.06 5.02 -12.07
C LYS A 168 21.23 5.14 -11.07
N GLN A 169 21.04 5.89 -9.98
CA GLN A 169 22.07 6.05 -8.97
C GLN A 169 22.36 4.75 -8.19
N LEU A 170 21.33 3.91 -7.94
CA LEU A 170 21.50 2.60 -7.31
C LEU A 170 22.24 1.65 -8.26
N HIS A 171 21.81 1.54 -9.52
CA HIS A 171 22.45 0.70 -10.52
C HIS A 171 23.91 1.10 -10.78
N HIS A 172 24.22 2.40 -10.79
CA HIS A 172 25.62 2.87 -10.91
C HIS A 172 26.53 2.39 -9.76
N ARG A 173 25.94 2.00 -8.64
CA ARG A 173 26.62 1.40 -7.49
C ARG A 173 26.52 -0.13 -7.45
N GLY A 174 25.96 -0.76 -8.47
CA GLY A 174 25.73 -2.21 -8.52
C GLY A 174 24.65 -2.69 -7.53
N VAL A 175 23.75 -1.81 -7.09
CA VAL A 175 22.68 -2.16 -6.14
C VAL A 175 21.38 -2.35 -6.92
N PRO A 176 20.85 -3.59 -7.00
CA PRO A 176 19.54 -3.86 -7.58
C PRO A 176 18.42 -3.30 -6.69
N ILE A 177 17.24 -3.13 -7.29
CA ILE A 177 16.11 -2.51 -6.60
C ILE A 177 14.81 -3.30 -6.76
N LEU A 178 14.10 -3.47 -5.63
CA LEU A 178 12.68 -3.82 -5.57
C LEU A 178 11.86 -2.55 -5.33
N VAL A 179 10.93 -2.25 -6.23
CA VAL A 179 9.97 -1.16 -6.05
C VAL A 179 8.62 -1.74 -5.62
N ASP A 180 8.18 -1.35 -4.41
CA ASP A 180 6.83 -1.62 -3.95
C ASP A 180 5.89 -0.59 -4.59
N GLU A 181 5.31 -0.97 -5.72
CA GLU A 181 4.35 -0.21 -6.52
C GLU A 181 2.92 -0.71 -6.28
N ALA A 182 2.64 -1.17 -5.04
CA ALA A 182 1.34 -1.72 -4.67
C ALA A 182 0.18 -0.76 -4.92
N HIS A 183 0.42 0.54 -4.88
CA HIS A 183 -0.57 1.57 -5.19
C HIS A 183 -0.49 2.12 -6.62
N GLY A 184 0.32 1.50 -7.50
CA GLY A 184 0.58 1.95 -8.87
C GLY A 184 0.17 0.94 -9.96
N ALA A 185 -0.70 -0.05 -9.68
CA ALA A 185 -1.09 -1.02 -10.70
C ALA A 185 -1.78 -0.38 -11.93
N HIS A 186 -2.36 0.80 -11.79
CA HIS A 186 -2.97 1.59 -12.87
C HIS A 186 -1.97 2.53 -13.58
N PHE A 187 -0.71 2.59 -13.13
CA PHE A 187 0.30 3.43 -13.78
C PHE A 187 0.52 3.04 -15.23
N GLY A 188 0.76 4.04 -16.07
CA GLY A 188 0.82 3.88 -17.53
C GLY A 188 -0.52 4.04 -18.25
N LEU A 189 -1.65 4.19 -17.55
CA LEU A 189 -2.88 4.69 -18.13
C LEU A 189 -2.72 6.15 -18.55
N ASP A 190 -3.48 6.59 -19.57
CA ASP A 190 -3.41 7.96 -20.07
C ASP A 190 -3.72 8.99 -18.99
N GLY A 191 -2.79 9.95 -18.79
CA GLY A 191 -2.85 10.98 -17.77
C GLY A 191 -2.42 10.54 -16.36
N PHE A 192 -2.02 9.28 -16.15
CA PHE A 192 -1.50 8.78 -14.88
C PHE A 192 0.04 8.68 -14.89
N PRO A 193 0.70 8.57 -13.73
CA PRO A 193 2.16 8.44 -13.67
C PRO A 193 2.69 7.22 -14.41
N GLU A 194 3.98 7.26 -14.74
CA GLU A 194 4.68 6.11 -15.30
C GLU A 194 5.08 5.10 -14.24
N SER A 195 5.03 3.81 -14.59
CA SER A 195 5.54 2.73 -13.76
C SER A 195 7.07 2.76 -13.66
N SER A 196 7.60 2.34 -12.53
CA SER A 196 9.04 2.15 -12.32
C SER A 196 9.67 1.13 -13.29
N MET A 197 8.88 0.30 -13.95
CA MET A 197 9.32 -0.57 -15.04
C MET A 197 9.90 0.21 -16.24
N ASN A 198 9.37 1.40 -16.53
CA ASN A 198 9.89 2.26 -17.61
C ASN A 198 11.31 2.78 -17.33
N PHE A 199 11.77 2.64 -16.09
CA PHE A 199 13.08 3.09 -15.62
C PHE A 199 14.01 1.94 -15.21
N ASN A 200 13.67 0.70 -15.63
CA ASN A 200 14.45 -0.52 -15.43
C ASN A 200 14.64 -0.90 -13.94
N ALA A 201 13.61 -0.75 -13.10
CA ALA A 201 13.63 -1.38 -11.78
C ALA A 201 13.79 -2.91 -11.92
N ASP A 202 14.60 -3.56 -11.10
CA ASP A 202 14.85 -5.01 -11.24
C ASP A 202 13.61 -5.84 -10.91
N TYR A 203 12.87 -5.41 -9.88
CA TYR A 203 11.65 -6.06 -9.39
C TYR A 203 10.60 -5.01 -9.10
N VAL A 204 9.35 -5.25 -9.52
CA VAL A 204 8.21 -4.37 -9.26
C VAL A 204 7.02 -5.18 -8.80
N VAL A 205 6.44 -4.87 -7.64
CA VAL A 205 5.20 -5.51 -7.19
C VAL A 205 4.03 -4.56 -7.30
N GLN A 206 2.92 -5.01 -7.88
CA GLN A 206 1.69 -4.22 -8.04
C GLN A 206 0.48 -4.95 -7.44
N SER A 207 -0.24 -4.30 -6.51
CA SER A 207 -1.52 -4.81 -6.01
C SER A 207 -2.65 -4.40 -6.95
N TYR A 208 -3.04 -5.30 -7.85
CA TYR A 208 -4.13 -5.04 -8.79
C TYR A 208 -5.43 -4.72 -8.06
N HIS A 209 -5.70 -5.45 -6.98
CA HIS A 209 -6.92 -5.24 -6.18
C HIS A 209 -7.02 -3.86 -5.51
N LYS A 210 -5.92 -3.11 -5.34
CA LYS A 210 -5.98 -1.78 -4.70
C LYS A 210 -6.47 -0.72 -5.66
N THR A 211 -5.98 -0.71 -6.89
CA THR A 211 -6.22 0.38 -7.83
C THR A 211 -6.90 -0.06 -9.13
N LEU A 212 -6.79 -1.34 -9.50
CA LEU A 212 -7.55 -1.95 -10.59
C LEU A 212 -8.67 -2.84 -10.04
N PRO A 213 -9.71 -3.16 -10.83
CA PRO A 213 -10.86 -3.92 -10.36
C PRO A 213 -10.61 -5.43 -10.33
N ALA A 214 -9.71 -5.88 -9.43
CA ALA A 214 -9.47 -7.29 -9.12
C ALA A 214 -10.01 -7.66 -7.74
N LEU A 215 -10.19 -8.96 -7.47
CA LEU A 215 -10.51 -9.47 -6.14
C LEU A 215 -9.35 -9.21 -5.17
N THR A 216 -9.69 -9.02 -3.91
CA THR A 216 -8.70 -8.82 -2.83
C THR A 216 -7.65 -9.93 -2.86
N MET A 217 -6.39 -9.60 -2.58
CA MET A 217 -5.16 -10.36 -2.72
C MET A 217 -4.60 -10.43 -4.16
N GLY A 218 -5.40 -10.29 -5.20
CA GLY A 218 -4.92 -10.32 -6.59
C GLY A 218 -3.83 -9.27 -6.84
N SER A 219 -2.63 -9.71 -7.21
CA SER A 219 -1.43 -8.88 -7.38
C SER A 219 -0.52 -9.48 -8.46
N VAL A 220 0.51 -8.74 -8.87
CA VAL A 220 1.47 -9.19 -9.87
C VAL A 220 2.89 -8.78 -9.43
N LEU A 221 3.85 -9.69 -9.58
CA LEU A 221 5.28 -9.38 -9.52
C LEU A 221 5.82 -9.31 -10.95
N TYR A 222 6.45 -8.21 -11.29
CA TYR A 222 7.20 -8.04 -12.52
C TYR A 222 8.68 -8.17 -12.25
N ILE A 223 9.35 -9.04 -13.01
CA ILE A 223 10.79 -9.29 -12.90
C ILE A 223 11.45 -8.89 -14.21
N HIS A 224 12.41 -7.96 -14.15
CA HIS A 224 13.21 -7.61 -15.32
C HIS A 224 13.98 -8.85 -15.81
N LYS A 225 14.11 -9.02 -17.12
CA LYS A 225 14.76 -10.21 -17.71
C LYS A 225 16.22 -10.38 -17.25
N ASP A 226 16.91 -9.26 -17.03
CA ASP A 226 18.29 -9.21 -16.58
C ASP A 226 18.43 -9.05 -15.04
N ALA A 227 17.32 -9.17 -14.29
CA ALA A 227 17.36 -9.01 -12.84
C ALA A 227 18.23 -10.07 -12.18
N PRO A 228 19.12 -9.70 -11.23
CA PRO A 228 19.96 -10.67 -10.53
C PRO A 228 19.11 -11.58 -9.65
N LEU A 229 19.47 -12.87 -9.54
CA LEU A 229 18.76 -13.88 -8.76
C LEU A 229 17.31 -14.14 -9.23
N ARG A 230 17.03 -13.87 -10.51
CA ARG A 230 15.68 -14.04 -11.07
C ARG A 230 15.11 -15.43 -10.79
N GLN A 231 15.88 -16.52 -11.07
CA GLN A 231 15.39 -17.88 -10.85
C GLN A 231 15.11 -18.15 -9.37
N GLN A 232 16.00 -17.72 -8.47
CA GLN A 232 15.79 -17.91 -7.03
C GLN A 232 14.53 -17.18 -6.52
N VAL A 233 14.21 -16.00 -7.08
CA VAL A 233 12.96 -15.31 -6.74
C VAL A 233 11.76 -16.13 -7.19
N ILE A 234 11.80 -16.70 -8.41
CA ILE A 234 10.72 -17.56 -8.93
C ILE A 234 10.56 -18.80 -8.04
N ASP A 235 11.65 -19.44 -7.66
CA ASP A 235 11.62 -20.60 -6.76
C ASP A 235 10.95 -20.24 -5.42
N TYR A 236 11.30 -19.09 -4.82
CA TYR A 236 10.69 -18.64 -3.56
C TYR A 236 9.23 -18.19 -3.68
N LEU A 237 8.74 -17.87 -4.88
CA LEU A 237 7.29 -17.65 -5.07
C LEU A 237 6.48 -18.90 -4.71
N THR A 238 7.02 -20.10 -4.98
CA THR A 238 6.35 -21.35 -4.63
C THR A 238 6.27 -21.58 -3.11
N TYR A 239 7.19 -20.97 -2.33
CA TYR A 239 7.24 -21.11 -0.87
C TYR A 239 6.29 -20.12 -0.16
N PHE A 240 6.14 -18.93 -0.73
CA PHE A 240 5.36 -17.85 -0.11
C PHE A 240 3.95 -17.71 -0.69
N GLN A 241 3.57 -18.58 -1.61
CA GLN A 241 2.20 -18.70 -2.09
C GLN A 241 1.61 -20.05 -1.72
N THR A 242 0.27 -20.12 -1.67
CA THR A 242 -0.44 -21.36 -1.39
C THR A 242 -0.17 -22.39 -2.48
N SER A 243 -0.16 -23.68 -2.10
CA SER A 243 -0.08 -24.79 -3.05
C SER A 243 -1.36 -25.00 -3.85
N SER A 244 -2.48 -24.41 -3.44
CA SER A 244 -3.76 -24.44 -4.14
C SER A 244 -4.17 -22.98 -4.46
N PRO A 245 -3.61 -22.38 -5.52
CA PRO A 245 -3.88 -21.00 -5.90
C PRO A 245 -5.31 -20.86 -6.41
N SER A 246 -6.01 -19.82 -5.93
CA SER A 246 -7.42 -19.56 -6.30
C SER A 246 -7.56 -19.16 -7.77
N TYR A 247 -8.24 -19.97 -8.55
CA TYR A 247 -8.59 -19.65 -9.94
C TYR A 247 -9.53 -18.44 -10.04
N LEU A 248 -10.40 -18.21 -9.05
CA LEU A 248 -11.20 -16.99 -8.98
C LEU A 248 -10.34 -15.72 -8.89
N ILE A 249 -9.27 -15.75 -8.07
CA ILE A 249 -8.35 -14.61 -7.98
C ILE A 249 -7.61 -14.43 -9.30
N MET A 250 -7.07 -15.50 -9.90
CA MET A 250 -6.38 -15.43 -11.20
C MET A 250 -7.29 -14.91 -12.31
N SER A 251 -8.52 -15.43 -12.41
CA SER A 251 -9.53 -14.94 -13.36
C SER A 251 -9.89 -13.47 -13.13
N SER A 252 -9.96 -13.04 -11.85
CA SER A 252 -10.19 -11.63 -11.53
C SER A 252 -9.04 -10.73 -11.98
N LEU A 253 -7.81 -11.23 -11.91
CA LEU A 253 -6.62 -10.53 -12.42
C LEU A 253 -6.69 -10.37 -13.93
N GLU A 254 -7.09 -11.40 -14.67
CA GLU A 254 -7.27 -11.31 -16.14
C GLU A 254 -8.34 -10.26 -16.51
N LEU A 255 -9.47 -10.26 -15.82
CA LEU A 255 -10.52 -9.25 -16.04
C LEU A 255 -10.02 -7.83 -15.73
N ALA A 256 -9.23 -7.68 -14.68
CA ALA A 256 -8.62 -6.39 -14.34
C ALA A 256 -7.54 -5.96 -15.34
N ASN A 257 -6.78 -6.90 -15.89
CA ASN A 257 -5.80 -6.63 -16.95
C ASN A 257 -6.48 -6.26 -18.27
N LYS A 258 -7.58 -6.96 -18.63
CA LYS A 258 -8.43 -6.56 -19.75
C LYS A 258 -8.95 -5.14 -19.58
N PHE A 259 -9.49 -4.82 -18.39
CA PHE A 259 -9.96 -3.48 -18.04
C PHE A 259 -8.85 -2.45 -18.20
N TYR A 260 -7.61 -2.72 -17.70
CA TYR A 260 -6.47 -1.84 -17.85
C TYR A 260 -6.14 -1.53 -19.32
N LYS A 261 -6.17 -2.56 -20.18
CA LYS A 261 -5.83 -2.41 -21.62
C LYS A 261 -6.89 -1.65 -22.42
N GLU A 262 -8.15 -1.70 -21.99
CA GLU A 262 -9.30 -1.09 -22.68
C GLU A 262 -9.72 0.23 -22.04
N TYR A 263 -9.04 0.69 -20.98
CA TYR A 263 -9.47 1.84 -20.20
C TYR A 263 -9.31 3.16 -20.95
N ASP A 264 -10.39 3.95 -20.94
CA ASP A 264 -10.42 5.35 -21.38
C ASP A 264 -10.59 6.25 -20.14
N SER A 265 -9.67 7.20 -19.97
CA SER A 265 -9.62 8.09 -18.81
C SER A 265 -10.52 9.32 -18.89
N ALA A 266 -11.18 9.58 -20.03
CA ALA A 266 -11.94 10.82 -20.24
C ALA A 266 -13.04 11.04 -19.19
N LEU A 267 -13.87 10.02 -18.93
CA LEU A 267 -14.93 10.10 -17.92
C LEU A 267 -14.37 10.24 -16.51
N PHE A 268 -13.22 9.62 -16.23
CA PHE A 268 -12.55 9.74 -14.95
C PHE A 268 -12.19 11.20 -14.66
N TYR A 269 -11.51 11.87 -15.58
CA TYR A 269 -11.10 13.26 -15.40
C TYR A 269 -12.29 14.22 -15.30
N GLN A 270 -13.34 13.97 -16.09
CA GLN A 270 -14.58 14.74 -16.01
C GLN A 270 -15.21 14.64 -14.61
N ARG A 271 -15.43 13.42 -14.11
CA ARG A 271 -16.05 13.19 -12.78
C ARG A 271 -15.14 13.67 -11.64
N ARG A 272 -13.82 13.45 -11.78
CA ARG A 272 -12.83 13.93 -10.81
C ARG A 272 -12.89 15.44 -10.66
N LYS A 273 -12.93 16.19 -11.76
CA LYS A 273 -13.07 17.66 -11.74
C LYS A 273 -14.35 18.09 -11.05
N MET A 274 -15.48 17.48 -11.38
CA MET A 274 -16.76 17.79 -10.73
C MET A 274 -16.71 17.56 -9.22
N LEU A 275 -16.07 16.49 -8.78
CA LEU A 275 -15.92 16.17 -7.36
C LEU A 275 -15.02 17.18 -6.64
N ILE A 276 -13.89 17.56 -7.24
CA ILE A 276 -12.97 18.57 -6.68
C ILE A 276 -13.67 19.92 -6.55
N ASP A 277 -14.31 20.38 -7.63
CA ASP A 277 -15.03 21.67 -7.64
C ASP A 277 -16.11 21.67 -6.54
N LEU A 278 -16.84 20.58 -6.35
CA LEU A 278 -17.84 20.46 -5.29
C LEU A 278 -17.21 20.53 -3.88
N LEU A 279 -16.15 19.77 -3.62
CA LEU A 279 -15.49 19.75 -2.31
C LEU A 279 -14.95 21.14 -1.95
N ILE A 280 -14.32 21.84 -2.89
CA ILE A 280 -13.83 23.21 -2.70
C ILE A 280 -15.00 24.18 -2.42
N ASN A 281 -16.11 24.08 -3.16
CA ASN A 281 -17.28 24.94 -2.99
C ASN A 281 -17.96 24.75 -1.61
N ILE A 282 -17.85 23.58 -1.01
CA ILE A 282 -18.36 23.30 0.34
C ILE A 282 -17.41 23.86 1.43
N GLY A 283 -16.15 24.13 1.07
CA GLY A 283 -15.14 24.71 1.96
C GLY A 283 -14.01 23.75 2.36
N PHE A 284 -13.92 22.58 1.74
CA PHE A 284 -12.77 21.70 1.94
C PHE A 284 -11.53 22.21 1.19
N THR A 285 -10.37 21.97 1.76
CA THR A 285 -9.09 22.06 1.04
C THR A 285 -8.82 20.73 0.38
N VAL A 286 -8.63 20.74 -0.95
CA VAL A 286 -8.32 19.56 -1.74
C VAL A 286 -6.86 19.64 -2.20
N ILE A 287 -6.09 18.61 -1.89
CA ILE A 287 -4.71 18.43 -2.33
C ILE A 287 -4.70 17.33 -3.40
N GLU A 288 -4.16 17.67 -4.56
CA GLU A 288 -4.02 16.78 -5.70
C GLU A 288 -2.56 16.27 -5.75
N PRO A 289 -2.30 15.00 -5.36
CA PRO A 289 -0.99 14.40 -5.56
C PRO A 289 -0.74 14.11 -7.05
N GLU A 290 0.46 13.66 -7.39
CA GLU A 290 0.85 13.32 -8.75
C GLU A 290 0.04 12.14 -9.33
N ASP A 291 -0.44 11.22 -8.48
CA ASP A 291 -1.39 10.18 -8.88
C ASP A 291 -2.84 10.70 -8.83
N PRO A 292 -3.49 10.94 -9.97
CA PRO A 292 -4.84 11.49 -10.01
C PRO A 292 -5.90 10.57 -9.40
N LEU A 293 -5.60 9.27 -9.19
CA LEU A 293 -6.52 8.34 -8.52
C LEU A 293 -6.72 8.68 -7.05
N LYS A 294 -5.86 9.52 -6.48
CA LYS A 294 -5.90 9.94 -5.08
C LYS A 294 -6.40 11.38 -4.98
N LEU A 295 -7.20 11.64 -3.95
CA LEU A 295 -7.48 12.99 -3.48
C LEU A 295 -7.25 13.02 -1.98
N VAL A 296 -6.56 14.04 -1.53
CA VAL A 296 -6.34 14.30 -0.11
C VAL A 296 -7.21 15.49 0.29
N VAL A 297 -8.09 15.31 1.25
CA VAL A 297 -9.10 16.28 1.63
C VAL A 297 -8.92 16.66 3.09
N SER A 298 -8.91 17.95 3.38
CA SER A 298 -8.82 18.50 4.74
C SER A 298 -9.79 19.64 4.94
N PHE A 299 -9.97 20.04 6.20
CA PHE A 299 -10.75 21.22 6.56
C PHE A 299 -9.97 22.01 7.60
N GLU A 300 -9.86 23.32 7.42
CA GLU A 300 -9.04 24.18 8.27
C GLU A 300 -9.44 24.07 9.76
N GLY A 301 -8.46 23.78 10.61
CA GLY A 301 -8.65 23.65 12.07
C GLY A 301 -9.45 22.42 12.52
N VAL A 302 -9.67 21.42 11.64
CA VAL A 302 -10.39 20.19 11.95
C VAL A 302 -9.47 18.99 11.73
N ALA A 303 -9.44 18.05 12.67
CA ALA A 303 -8.68 16.83 12.54
C ALA A 303 -9.24 15.94 11.41
N GLY A 304 -8.35 15.25 10.66
CA GLY A 304 -8.78 14.37 9.59
C GLY A 304 -9.77 13.29 10.05
N TYR A 305 -9.68 12.80 11.27
CA TYR A 305 -10.64 11.84 11.86
C TYR A 305 -12.06 12.42 12.00
N ASP A 306 -12.17 13.73 12.31
CA ASP A 306 -13.48 14.40 12.37
C ASP A 306 -14.03 14.59 10.95
N VAL A 307 -13.17 14.90 9.96
CA VAL A 307 -13.52 14.96 8.54
C VAL A 307 -13.99 13.58 8.06
N GLN A 308 -13.26 12.51 8.40
CA GLN A 308 -13.67 11.12 8.08
C GLN A 308 -15.10 10.85 8.58
N LYS A 309 -15.39 11.23 9.83
CA LYS A 309 -16.72 11.03 10.42
C LYS A 309 -17.81 11.75 9.61
N TRP A 310 -17.56 12.95 9.11
CA TRP A 310 -18.54 13.67 8.28
C TRP A 310 -18.88 12.92 7.00
N PHE A 311 -17.89 12.28 6.36
CA PHE A 311 -18.12 11.41 5.22
C PHE A 311 -18.88 10.13 5.62
N GLU A 312 -18.49 9.49 6.71
CA GLU A 312 -19.11 8.25 7.20
C GLU A 312 -20.56 8.48 7.66
N ASP A 313 -20.90 9.63 8.25
CA ASP A 313 -22.26 10.02 8.60
C ASP A 313 -23.17 10.13 7.35
N LYS A 314 -22.59 10.25 6.15
CA LYS A 314 -23.25 10.19 4.85
C LYS A 314 -23.06 8.85 4.13
N GLU A 315 -22.64 7.81 4.84
CA GLU A 315 -22.33 6.48 4.28
C GLU A 315 -21.30 6.53 3.13
N ILE A 316 -20.34 7.48 3.18
CA ILE A 316 -19.19 7.55 2.27
C ILE A 316 -17.96 7.11 3.05
N TYR A 317 -17.37 5.98 2.66
CA TYR A 317 -16.21 5.41 3.34
C TYR A 317 -14.93 5.82 2.61
N VAL A 318 -14.08 6.57 3.31
CA VAL A 318 -12.77 7.01 2.83
C VAL A 318 -11.71 5.93 3.02
N GLU A 319 -10.55 6.04 2.39
CA GLU A 319 -9.46 5.06 2.52
C GLU A 319 -8.83 5.09 3.91
N LEU A 320 -8.47 6.26 4.37
CA LEU A 320 -7.90 6.49 5.70
C LEU A 320 -8.07 7.96 6.12
N ALA A 321 -7.88 8.18 7.40
CA ALA A 321 -7.66 9.51 7.96
C ALA A 321 -6.38 9.53 8.78
N ASP A 322 -5.71 10.68 8.79
CA ASP A 322 -4.67 11.02 9.75
C ASP A 322 -5.07 12.26 10.57
N MET A 323 -4.11 12.84 11.28
CA MET A 323 -4.38 14.04 12.10
C MET A 323 -4.82 15.27 11.32
N TYR A 324 -4.51 15.33 10.01
CA TYR A 324 -4.65 16.54 9.21
C TYR A 324 -5.71 16.42 8.13
N GLN A 325 -5.92 15.20 7.63
CA GLN A 325 -6.56 14.98 6.35
C GLN A 325 -7.17 13.59 6.23
N VAL A 326 -8.02 13.42 5.24
CA VAL A 326 -8.50 12.12 4.76
C VAL A 326 -7.98 11.84 3.37
N LEU A 327 -7.76 10.56 3.06
CA LEU A 327 -7.40 10.09 1.74
C LEU A 327 -8.61 9.44 1.07
N LEU A 328 -8.94 9.87 -0.12
CA LEU A 328 -9.89 9.22 -1.01
C LEU A 328 -9.12 8.47 -2.10
N VAL A 329 -9.45 7.20 -2.33
CA VAL A 329 -9.05 6.45 -3.51
C VAL A 329 -10.23 6.45 -4.47
N LEU A 330 -10.10 7.21 -5.56
CA LEU A 330 -11.19 7.38 -6.51
C LEU A 330 -11.46 6.08 -7.28
N PRO A 331 -12.68 5.84 -7.73
CA PRO A 331 -12.96 4.82 -8.71
C PRO A 331 -12.32 5.17 -10.06
N LEU A 332 -11.86 4.19 -10.80
CA LEU A 332 -11.53 4.35 -12.22
C LEU A 332 -12.84 4.37 -13.03
N TRP A 333 -13.58 5.48 -12.96
CA TRP A 333 -14.84 5.65 -13.68
C TRP A 333 -14.66 5.46 -15.17
N HIS A 334 -15.58 4.73 -15.78
CA HIS A 334 -15.57 4.42 -17.22
C HIS A 334 -16.99 4.34 -17.77
N GLU A 335 -17.13 4.39 -19.07
CA GLU A 335 -18.44 4.22 -19.71
C GLU A 335 -19.08 2.89 -19.31
N GLY A 336 -20.34 2.93 -18.90
CA GLY A 336 -21.12 1.76 -18.44
C GLY A 336 -20.78 1.28 -17.04
N ASP A 337 -19.99 2.01 -16.24
CA ASP A 337 -19.79 1.67 -14.82
C ASP A 337 -21.11 1.80 -14.03
N LYS A 338 -21.21 1.04 -12.93
CA LYS A 338 -22.38 1.05 -12.05
C LYS A 338 -22.16 1.90 -10.80
N PHE A 339 -21.08 2.69 -10.76
CA PHE A 339 -20.76 3.50 -9.59
C PHE A 339 -21.81 4.60 -9.40
N PRO A 340 -22.36 4.77 -8.18
CA PRO A 340 -23.47 5.72 -7.93
C PRO A 340 -22.96 7.17 -7.83
N PHE A 341 -22.37 7.71 -8.91
CA PHE A 341 -21.72 9.01 -8.90
C PHE A 341 -22.70 10.16 -8.55
N LYS A 342 -23.93 10.13 -9.05
CA LYS A 342 -24.95 11.14 -8.71
C LYS A 342 -25.26 11.15 -7.22
N LEU A 343 -25.45 9.98 -6.63
CA LEU A 343 -25.67 9.81 -5.20
C LEU A 343 -24.47 10.29 -4.37
N LEU A 344 -23.24 10.03 -4.83
CA LEU A 344 -22.02 10.57 -4.19
C LEU A 344 -22.07 12.09 -4.10
N ILE A 345 -22.38 12.77 -5.23
CA ILE A 345 -22.47 14.22 -5.31
C ILE A 345 -23.57 14.77 -4.38
N GLU A 346 -24.75 14.13 -4.35
CA GLU A 346 -25.85 14.49 -3.47
C GLU A 346 -25.47 14.37 -1.99
N LYS A 347 -24.90 13.25 -1.59
CA LYS A 347 -24.46 13.00 -0.20
C LYS A 347 -23.36 13.97 0.24
N ILE A 348 -22.43 14.33 -0.62
CA ILE A 348 -21.37 15.30 -0.31
C ILE A 348 -21.98 16.71 -0.08
N ARG A 349 -22.96 17.12 -0.89
CA ARG A 349 -23.66 18.41 -0.69
C ARG A 349 -24.37 18.53 0.66
N GLU A 350 -24.77 17.41 1.23
CA GLU A 350 -25.41 17.35 2.53
C GLU A 350 -24.45 17.35 3.72
N ILE A 351 -23.13 17.38 3.49
CA ILE A 351 -22.15 17.48 4.58
C ILE A 351 -22.22 18.88 5.17
N ASN A 352 -22.59 18.95 6.44
CA ASN A 352 -22.61 20.22 7.18
C ASN A 352 -21.22 20.50 7.75
N VAL A 353 -20.50 21.42 7.14
CA VAL A 353 -19.20 21.88 7.65
C VAL A 353 -19.37 23.10 8.59
N PRO A 354 -18.58 23.22 9.66
CA PRO A 354 -18.63 24.37 10.55
C PRO A 354 -18.13 25.64 9.83
N LYS A 355 -18.69 26.81 10.18
CA LYS A 355 -18.26 28.08 9.56
C LYS A 355 -16.82 28.48 9.84
N LYS A 356 -16.24 28.08 10.97
CA LYS A 356 -14.81 28.17 11.33
C LYS A 356 -14.48 27.20 12.45
N SER A 357 -13.29 26.61 12.41
CA SER A 357 -12.68 25.90 13.53
C SER A 357 -11.43 26.69 13.98
N THR A 358 -11.20 26.74 15.29
CA THR A 358 -10.08 27.49 15.88
C THR A 358 -8.99 26.59 16.46
N ARG A 359 -9.04 25.27 16.16
CA ARG A 359 -8.04 24.34 16.69
C ARG A 359 -6.72 24.49 15.92
N ASP A 360 -5.66 24.76 16.65
CA ASP A 360 -4.29 24.67 16.11
C ASP A 360 -3.86 23.20 16.11
N ILE A 361 -3.85 22.58 14.93
CA ILE A 361 -3.37 21.20 14.74
C ILE A 361 -1.87 21.29 14.49
N LYS A 362 -1.09 21.10 15.56
CA LYS A 362 0.38 21.16 15.49
C LYS A 362 0.94 20.09 14.57
N PRO A 363 1.90 20.44 13.70
CA PRO A 363 2.53 19.50 12.81
C PRO A 363 3.23 18.35 13.58
N PHE A 364 3.25 17.20 12.96
CA PHE A 364 3.89 16.02 13.48
C PHE A 364 5.37 16.00 13.04
N ASN A 365 6.28 15.78 13.98
CA ASN A 365 7.69 15.63 13.65
C ASN A 365 7.96 14.17 13.29
N PHE A 366 8.15 13.89 12.01
CA PHE A 366 8.56 12.58 11.52
C PHE A 366 10.05 12.33 11.76
N MET A 367 10.41 11.06 12.02
CA MET A 367 11.82 10.63 12.05
C MET A 367 12.31 10.53 10.61
N THR A 368 13.21 11.42 10.20
CA THR A 368 13.71 11.49 8.82
C THR A 368 15.12 10.98 8.62
N ASP A 369 15.91 10.83 9.70
CA ASP A 369 17.33 10.51 9.63
C ASP A 369 17.59 9.03 9.31
N PHE A 370 18.83 8.74 8.92
CA PHE A 370 19.30 7.37 8.73
C PHE A 370 19.21 6.59 10.03
N SER A 371 18.77 5.35 9.94
CA SER A 371 18.75 4.42 11.06
C SER A 371 19.09 3.01 10.61
N GLU A 372 19.52 2.17 11.54
CA GLU A 372 19.85 0.78 11.28
C GLU A 372 18.74 -0.12 11.84
N TYR A 373 18.28 -1.05 11.01
CA TYR A 373 17.40 -2.11 11.42
C TYR A 373 18.19 -3.42 11.58
N LYS A 374 18.02 -4.05 12.73
CA LYS A 374 18.56 -5.39 13.01
C LYS A 374 17.43 -6.26 13.49
N THR A 375 17.28 -7.42 12.90
CA THR A 375 16.38 -8.44 13.44
C THR A 375 16.79 -8.83 14.84
N VAL A 376 15.89 -8.70 15.79
CA VAL A 376 16.13 -9.01 17.20
C VAL A 376 15.08 -10.02 17.66
N HIS A 377 15.52 -11.08 18.31
CA HIS A 377 14.65 -12.03 18.99
C HIS A 377 14.83 -11.85 20.49
N PHE A 378 13.76 -11.50 21.19
CA PHE A 378 13.77 -11.39 22.63
C PHE A 378 13.15 -12.65 23.22
N GLN A 379 13.87 -13.33 24.12
CA GLN A 379 13.36 -14.49 24.84
C GLN A 379 12.30 -14.08 25.86
N ASN A 380 12.54 -12.96 26.53
CA ASN A 380 11.62 -12.42 27.53
C ASN A 380 11.12 -11.04 27.10
N THR A 381 9.81 -10.85 27.20
CA THR A 381 9.16 -9.58 26.89
C THR A 381 8.10 -9.28 27.93
N LYS A 382 7.85 -8.00 28.21
CA LYS A 382 6.76 -7.57 29.11
C LYS A 382 6.02 -6.37 28.58
N GLU A 383 4.74 -6.28 28.91
CA GLU A 383 3.95 -5.08 28.66
C GLU A 383 4.22 -4.02 29.71
N VAL A 384 4.44 -2.79 29.26
CA VAL A 384 4.57 -1.61 30.11
C VAL A 384 3.67 -0.49 29.64
N PHE A 385 3.20 0.34 30.56
CA PHE A 385 2.49 1.56 30.20
C PHE A 385 3.42 2.49 29.41
N ILE A 386 2.90 3.17 28.39
CA ILE A 386 3.64 4.12 27.54
C ILE A 386 4.52 5.05 28.38
N LYS A 387 3.96 5.64 29.46
CA LYS A 387 4.66 6.58 30.35
C LYS A 387 5.88 6.00 31.07
N LYS A 388 6.00 4.67 31.15
CA LYS A 388 7.10 3.95 31.82
C LYS A 388 8.05 3.28 30.81
N ALA A 389 7.89 3.57 29.54
CA ALA A 389 8.63 2.91 28.46
C ALA A 389 9.89 3.66 28.04
N GLU A 390 10.10 4.90 28.45
CA GLU A 390 11.27 5.70 28.09
C GLU A 390 12.58 4.99 28.43
N GLY A 391 13.53 4.98 27.49
CA GLY A 391 14.82 4.32 27.64
C GLY A 391 14.78 2.79 27.49
N LYS A 392 13.62 2.17 27.35
CA LYS A 392 13.46 0.72 27.15
C LYS A 392 13.47 0.35 25.68
N VAL A 393 13.81 -0.91 25.39
CA VAL A 393 13.88 -1.42 24.02
C VAL A 393 12.55 -2.01 23.59
N LEU A 394 12.00 -1.57 22.45
CA LEU A 394 10.76 -2.10 21.87
C LEU A 394 10.93 -3.56 21.47
N ALA A 395 9.97 -4.41 21.86
CA ALA A 395 9.94 -5.82 21.52
C ALA A 395 9.06 -6.14 20.30
N GLN A 396 8.32 -5.17 19.78
CA GLN A 396 7.50 -5.30 18.57
C GLN A 396 7.44 -3.96 17.82
N HIS A 397 7.07 -4.04 16.53
CA HIS A 397 6.82 -2.83 15.75
C HIS A 397 5.56 -2.10 16.25
N ILE A 398 5.57 -0.78 16.11
CA ILE A 398 4.39 0.06 16.33
C ILE A 398 3.92 0.53 14.95
N VAL A 399 2.73 0.06 14.56
CA VAL A 399 2.23 0.23 13.20
C VAL A 399 0.81 0.79 13.22
N PRO A 400 0.62 2.07 12.90
CA PRO A 400 -0.73 2.59 12.61
C PRO A 400 -1.35 1.85 11.43
N TYR A 401 -2.63 1.50 11.53
CA TYR A 401 -3.30 0.79 10.45
C TYR A 401 -4.70 1.36 10.20
N PRO A 402 -5.00 1.79 8.93
CA PRO A 402 -4.08 1.94 7.80
C PRO A 402 -3.02 3.03 8.04
N PRO A 403 -1.92 3.10 7.28
CA PRO A 403 -1.58 2.35 6.06
C PRO A 403 -0.75 1.07 6.28
N GLY A 404 -0.35 0.73 7.52
CA GLY A 404 0.52 -0.42 7.77
C GLY A 404 2.02 -0.12 7.60
N ILE A 405 2.41 1.14 7.77
CA ILE A 405 3.80 1.61 7.78
C ILE A 405 4.26 1.74 9.24
N PRO A 406 5.32 1.03 9.65
CA PRO A 406 5.82 1.13 11.01
C PRO A 406 6.35 2.55 11.31
N VAL A 407 5.90 3.13 12.41
CA VAL A 407 6.41 4.40 12.92
C VAL A 407 7.55 4.23 13.91
N MET A 408 7.59 3.08 14.57
CA MET A 408 8.69 2.66 15.46
C MET A 408 9.00 1.19 15.19
N PHE A 409 10.26 0.82 15.32
CA PHE A 409 10.70 -0.53 14.98
C PHE A 409 11.04 -1.35 16.23
N LYS A 410 10.80 -2.64 16.16
CA LYS A 410 11.31 -3.60 17.13
C LYS A 410 12.83 -3.45 17.24
N GLY A 411 13.34 -3.38 18.47
CA GLY A 411 14.76 -3.14 18.76
C GLY A 411 15.12 -1.68 18.94
N GLU A 412 14.26 -0.71 18.62
CA GLU A 412 14.50 0.71 18.90
C GLU A 412 14.36 1.02 20.41
N VAL A 413 15.16 1.95 20.89
CA VAL A 413 15.03 2.50 22.25
C VAL A 413 13.90 3.55 22.24
N VAL A 414 12.94 3.39 23.14
CA VAL A 414 11.82 4.32 23.24
C VAL A 414 12.31 5.67 23.76
N THR A 415 12.04 6.71 22.99
CA THR A 415 12.37 8.11 23.33
C THR A 415 11.13 8.85 23.85
N SER A 416 11.34 10.00 24.52
CA SER A 416 10.26 10.89 24.94
C SER A 416 9.37 11.30 23.76
N HIS A 417 9.96 11.55 22.58
CA HIS A 417 9.24 11.88 21.36
C HIS A 417 8.30 10.72 20.90
N MET A 418 8.76 9.47 20.99
CA MET A 418 7.94 8.29 20.70
C MET A 418 6.77 8.17 21.69
N ILE A 419 7.00 8.47 22.98
CA ILE A 419 5.96 8.49 24.00
C ILE A 419 4.87 9.52 23.69
N ASP A 420 5.27 10.72 23.27
CA ASP A 420 4.33 11.77 22.88
C ASP A 420 3.47 11.37 21.69
N LEU A 421 4.06 10.69 20.71
CA LEU A 421 3.36 10.14 19.56
C LEU A 421 2.31 9.09 19.98
N LEU A 422 2.72 8.11 20.78
CA LEU A 422 1.84 7.05 21.28
C LEU A 422 0.68 7.62 22.11
N ASN A 423 0.94 8.63 22.94
CA ASN A 423 -0.11 9.30 23.70
C ASN A 423 -1.10 10.06 22.80
N LYS A 424 -0.64 10.61 21.66
CA LYS A 424 -1.53 11.25 20.68
C LYS A 424 -2.43 10.21 20.01
N TYR A 425 -1.88 9.08 19.58
CA TYR A 425 -2.65 7.98 18.99
C TYR A 425 -3.71 7.44 19.95
N ASP A 426 -3.35 7.20 21.20
CA ASP A 426 -4.29 6.72 22.24
C ASP A 426 -5.42 7.72 22.50
N LYS A 427 -5.12 9.01 22.65
CA LYS A 427 -6.13 10.07 22.86
C LYS A 427 -7.13 10.19 21.71
N GLN A 428 -6.72 9.84 20.51
CA GLN A 428 -7.53 9.92 19.30
C GLN A 428 -8.21 8.60 18.93
N ASN A 429 -8.04 7.56 19.78
CA ASN A 429 -8.55 6.20 19.54
C ASN A 429 -8.10 5.62 18.19
N ILE A 430 -6.89 5.97 17.74
CA ILE A 430 -6.32 5.43 16.52
C ILE A 430 -5.95 3.98 16.75
N LYS A 431 -6.35 3.11 15.83
CA LYS A 431 -5.94 1.70 15.88
C LYS A 431 -4.47 1.60 15.51
N VAL A 432 -3.65 1.18 16.46
CA VAL A 432 -2.20 1.00 16.29
C VAL A 432 -1.83 -0.41 16.71
N GLU A 433 -1.28 -1.19 15.75
CA GLU A 433 -0.71 -2.50 16.05
C GLU A 433 0.51 -2.29 16.95
N GLY A 434 0.63 -3.05 18.02
CA GLY A 434 1.69 -2.89 19.02
C GLY A 434 1.37 -1.92 20.16
N LEU A 435 0.21 -1.28 20.13
CA LEU A 435 -0.32 -0.45 21.21
C LEU A 435 -1.64 -1.04 21.71
N ASN A 436 -1.69 -1.49 22.96
CA ASN A 436 -2.88 -2.08 23.55
C ASN A 436 -3.15 -1.49 24.93
N HIS A 437 -4.31 -0.83 25.12
CA HIS A 437 -4.72 -0.24 26.41
C HIS A 437 -3.62 0.62 27.06
N LYS A 438 -2.99 1.52 26.31
CA LYS A 438 -1.86 2.38 26.73
C LYS A 438 -0.60 1.62 27.12
N LYS A 439 -0.46 0.38 26.69
CA LYS A 439 0.72 -0.45 26.92
C LYS A 439 1.37 -0.83 25.60
N ILE A 440 2.68 -0.98 25.65
CA ILE A 440 3.54 -1.48 24.55
C ILE A 440 4.42 -2.61 25.07
N LEU A 441 4.83 -3.48 24.16
CA LEU A 441 5.71 -4.59 24.49
C LEU A 441 7.17 -4.14 24.43
N ILE A 442 7.91 -4.40 25.51
CA ILE A 442 9.34 -4.10 25.61
C ILE A 442 10.13 -5.38 25.91
N LYS A 443 11.44 -5.33 25.65
CA LYS A 443 12.38 -6.35 26.13
C LYS A 443 12.33 -6.37 27.67
N ASP A 444 12.17 -7.56 28.24
CA ASP A 444 12.40 -7.79 29.66
C ASP A 444 13.89 -8.03 29.91
N GLU A 445 14.41 -7.49 31.00
CA GLU A 445 15.84 -7.59 31.37
C GLU A 445 16.24 -9.02 31.72
#